data_0a3f5a41e12657bb0975f77b2e84b794
#
_entry.id   0a3f5a41e12657bb0975f77b2e84b794
#
_cell.length_a   1.000
_cell.length_b   1.000
_cell.length_c   1.000
_cell.angle_alpha   90.00
_cell.angle_beta   90.00
_cell.angle_gamma   90.00
#
_symmetry.space_group_name_H-M   'P 1'
#
loop_
_entity.id
_entity.type
_entity.pdbx_description
1 polymer ?
#
loop_
_entity_poly.entity_id
_entity_poly.type
_entity_poly.pdbx_seq_one_letter_code
_entity_poly.pdbx_strand_id
1 'polypeptide(L)'
;MTDNTLQELLDLSRIHLQLTREENWDRWEDIASKKEALHRKMKASGTVIDKNSQTVLEISKLEKELFDLIKQKRDEVKTRLLEVRRSKKAISVYKKAGLKKGNYHLGISC
;
A
#
# COMPACT_ATOMS: atom_id res chain seq x y z
N MET A 1 -1.18 -16.05 26.78
CA MET A 1 -0.41 -16.07 25.72
C MET A 1 -1.06 -15.65 24.54
N THR A 2 -2.15 -16.22 24.13
CA THR A 2 -2.84 -15.82 22.96
C THR A 2 -3.21 -14.40 23.06
N ASP A 3 -3.56 -13.91 24.23
CA ASP A 3 -3.99 -12.53 24.38
C ASP A 3 -2.88 -11.55 24.06
N ASN A 4 -1.65 -11.89 24.42
CA ASN A 4 -0.53 -11.01 24.14
C ASN A 4 -0.26 -10.94 22.63
N THR A 5 -0.42 -12.05 21.94
CA THR A 5 -0.18 -12.10 20.48
C THR A 5 -1.24 -11.27 19.76
N LEU A 6 -2.50 -11.38 20.18
CA LEU A 6 -3.57 -10.59 19.58
C LEU A 6 -3.37 -9.10 19.86
N GLN A 7 -2.97 -8.76 21.08
CA GLN A 7 -2.72 -7.36 21.42
C GLN A 7 -1.55 -6.80 20.60
N GLU A 8 -0.50 -7.59 20.39
CA GLU A 8 0.61 -7.19 19.59
C GLU A 8 0.17 -6.97 18.15
N LEU A 9 -0.67 -7.86 17.63
CA LEU A 9 -1.19 -7.71 16.27
C LEU A 9 -2.07 -6.46 16.15
N LEU A 10 -2.87 -6.16 17.16
CA LEU A 10 -3.70 -4.96 17.19
C LEU A 10 -2.81 -3.71 17.15
N ASP A 11 -1.76 -3.69 17.96
CA ASP A 11 -0.84 -2.56 18.01
C ASP A 11 -0.14 -2.36 16.66
N LEU A 12 0.31 -3.46 16.05
CA LEU A 12 0.94 -3.39 14.73
C LEU A 12 -0.05 -2.92 13.67
N SER A 13 -1.30 -3.32 13.76
CA SER A 13 -2.32 -2.89 12.81
C SER A 13 -2.58 -1.39 12.91
N ARG A 14 -2.56 -0.85 14.13
CA ARG A 14 -2.71 0.59 14.34
C ARG A 14 -1.54 1.36 13.74
N ILE A 15 -0.32 0.86 14.00
CA ILE A 15 0.88 1.49 13.47
C ILE A 15 0.88 1.42 11.94
N HIS A 16 0.49 0.27 11.40
CA HIS A 16 0.46 0.05 9.95
C HIS A 16 -0.49 1.06 9.28
N LEU A 17 -1.67 1.25 9.85
CA LEU A 17 -2.64 2.19 9.33
C LEU A 17 -2.08 3.62 9.37
N GLN A 18 -1.44 3.99 10.48
CA GLN A 18 -0.85 5.31 10.62
C GLN A 18 0.26 5.55 9.60
N LEU A 19 1.14 4.57 9.40
CA LEU A 19 2.21 4.67 8.41
C LEU A 19 1.66 4.81 6.99
N THR A 20 0.52 4.17 6.73
CA THR A 20 -0.13 4.29 5.43
C THR A 20 -0.65 5.72 5.22
N ARG A 21 -1.22 6.31 6.25
CA ARG A 21 -1.71 7.69 6.16
C ARG A 21 -0.54 8.65 5.95
N GLU A 22 0.59 8.39 6.58
CA GLU A 22 1.78 9.22 6.46
C GLU A 22 2.60 8.90 5.21
N GLU A 23 2.23 7.85 4.51
CA GLU A 23 2.95 7.35 3.33
C GLU A 23 4.41 7.05 3.64
N ASN A 24 4.67 6.54 4.83
CA ASN A 24 6.00 6.13 5.25
C ASN A 24 6.21 4.68 4.85
N TRP A 25 6.53 4.46 3.58
CA TRP A 25 6.60 3.13 2.99
C TRP A 25 7.78 2.29 3.47
N ASP A 26 8.87 2.92 3.89
CA ASP A 26 10.02 2.19 4.39
C ASP A 26 9.67 1.45 5.69
N ARG A 27 9.03 2.13 6.63
CA ARG A 27 8.63 1.51 7.88
C ARG A 27 7.41 0.62 7.69
N TRP A 28 6.62 0.93 6.68
CA TRP A 28 5.41 0.17 6.36
C TRP A 28 5.75 -1.30 6.08
N GLU A 29 6.80 -1.55 5.30
CA GLU A 29 7.21 -2.91 4.98
C GLU A 29 7.69 -3.66 6.20
N ASP A 30 8.38 -2.99 7.13
CA ASP A 30 8.83 -3.62 8.36
C ASP A 30 7.62 -4.08 9.18
N ILE A 31 6.60 -3.25 9.28
CA ILE A 31 5.39 -3.60 10.03
C ILE A 31 4.63 -4.72 9.34
N ALA A 32 4.54 -4.68 8.01
CA ALA A 32 3.90 -5.75 7.26
C ALA A 32 4.57 -7.10 7.51
N SER A 33 5.90 -7.12 7.55
CA SER A 33 6.67 -8.34 7.81
C SER A 33 6.43 -8.84 9.24
N LYS A 34 6.36 -7.94 10.21
CA LYS A 34 6.09 -8.31 11.60
C LYS A 34 4.70 -8.90 11.76
N LYS A 35 3.71 -8.31 11.09
CA LYS A 35 2.34 -8.82 11.11
C LYS A 35 2.29 -10.22 10.50
N GLU A 36 2.98 -10.42 9.39
CA GLU A 36 3.00 -11.72 8.74
C GLU A 36 3.64 -12.78 9.64
N ALA A 37 4.73 -12.43 10.33
CA ALA A 37 5.38 -13.33 11.25
C ALA A 37 4.46 -13.72 12.40
N LEU A 38 3.66 -12.77 12.90
CA LEU A 38 2.69 -13.07 13.96
C LEU A 38 1.60 -14.01 13.46
N HIS A 39 1.10 -13.79 12.25
CA HIS A 39 0.08 -14.65 11.66
C HIS A 39 0.61 -16.08 11.51
N ARG A 40 1.86 -16.22 11.05
CA ARG A 40 2.48 -17.54 10.91
C ARG A 40 2.62 -18.23 12.27
N LYS A 41 3.02 -17.46 13.28
CA LYS A 41 3.19 -17.97 14.62
C LYS A 41 1.87 -18.46 15.18
N MET A 42 0.81 -17.69 15.01
CA MET A 42 -0.52 -18.05 15.47
C MET A 42 -1.02 -19.29 14.76
N LYS A 43 -0.78 -19.39 13.46
CA LYS A 43 -1.21 -20.54 12.70
C LYS A 43 -0.45 -21.78 13.11
N ALA A 44 0.86 -21.66 13.31
CA ALA A 44 1.69 -22.79 13.70
C ALA A 44 1.36 -23.29 15.11
N SER A 45 0.94 -22.40 16.01
CA SER A 45 0.63 -22.81 17.36
C SER A 45 -0.78 -23.38 17.49
N GLY A 46 -1.56 -23.37 16.44
CA GLY A 46 -2.93 -23.86 16.48
C GLY A 46 -3.83 -23.01 17.35
N THR A 47 -3.50 -21.72 17.47
CA THR A 47 -4.26 -20.82 18.32
C THR A 47 -5.71 -20.73 17.86
N VAL A 48 -6.63 -20.91 18.80
CA VAL A 48 -8.03 -20.77 18.49
C VAL A 48 -8.38 -19.31 18.72
N ILE A 49 -8.93 -18.66 17.72
CA ILE A 49 -9.28 -17.26 17.81
C ILE A 49 -10.77 -17.12 17.99
N ASP A 50 -11.16 -16.39 19.03
CA ASP A 50 -12.57 -16.11 19.26
C ASP A 50 -12.95 -14.93 18.37
N LYS A 51 -13.75 -15.20 17.34
CA LYS A 51 -14.14 -14.18 16.39
C LYS A 51 -15.03 -13.10 17.01
N ASN A 52 -15.56 -13.35 18.19
CA ASN A 52 -16.40 -12.36 18.84
C ASN A 52 -15.63 -11.54 19.87
N SER A 53 -14.34 -11.80 20.03
CA SER A 53 -13.55 -11.04 20.98
C SER A 53 -13.43 -9.58 20.51
N GLN A 54 -13.44 -8.67 21.43
CA GLN A 54 -13.33 -7.24 21.15
C GLN A 54 -12.04 -6.93 20.38
N THR A 55 -10.94 -7.57 20.78
CA THR A 55 -9.65 -7.36 20.14
C THR A 55 -9.69 -7.81 18.68
N VAL A 56 -10.29 -8.96 18.41
CA VAL A 56 -10.39 -9.46 17.03
C VAL A 56 -11.28 -8.54 16.19
N LEU A 57 -12.36 -8.04 16.77
CA LEU A 57 -13.23 -7.11 16.04
C LEU A 57 -12.52 -5.81 15.72
N GLU A 58 -11.70 -5.29 16.64
CA GLU A 58 -10.92 -4.10 16.40
C GLU A 58 -9.88 -4.33 15.33
N ILE A 59 -9.18 -5.46 15.36
CA ILE A 59 -8.20 -5.81 14.34
C ILE A 59 -8.87 -5.87 12.97
N SER A 60 -10.01 -6.54 12.89
CA SER A 60 -10.74 -6.67 11.63
C SER A 60 -11.14 -5.31 11.07
N LYS A 61 -11.57 -4.41 11.94
CA LYS A 61 -11.95 -3.07 11.53
C LYS A 61 -10.75 -2.31 10.99
N LEU A 62 -9.61 -2.38 11.70
CA LEU A 62 -8.40 -1.70 11.28
C LEU A 62 -7.86 -2.27 9.96
N GLU A 63 -7.92 -3.59 9.80
CA GLU A 63 -7.45 -4.22 8.56
C GLU A 63 -8.33 -3.81 7.38
N LYS A 64 -9.62 -3.64 7.60
CA LYS A 64 -10.52 -3.18 6.55
C LYS A 64 -10.20 -1.74 6.18
N GLU A 65 -9.99 -0.87 7.17
CA GLU A 65 -9.62 0.52 6.92
C GLU A 65 -8.30 0.60 6.18
N LEU A 66 -7.34 -0.24 6.57
CA LEU A 66 -6.05 -0.28 5.92
C LEU A 66 -6.19 -0.71 4.46
N PHE A 67 -6.97 -1.76 4.20
CA PHE A 67 -7.19 -2.26 2.85
C PHE A 67 -7.83 -1.17 1.98
N ASP A 68 -8.86 -0.49 2.50
CA ASP A 68 -9.56 0.56 1.77
C ASP A 68 -8.63 1.73 1.47
N LEU A 69 -7.80 2.10 2.44
CA LEU A 69 -6.86 3.21 2.27
C LEU A 69 -5.76 2.86 1.25
N ILE A 70 -5.24 1.64 1.29
CA ILE A 70 -4.25 1.19 0.31
C ILE A 70 -4.85 1.19 -1.08
N LYS A 71 -6.09 0.72 -1.21
CA LYS A 71 -6.77 0.69 -2.48
C LYS A 71 -6.94 2.10 -3.04
N GLN A 72 -7.33 3.03 -2.18
CA GLN A 72 -7.50 4.43 -2.56
C GLN A 72 -6.16 5.02 -3.04
N LYS A 73 -5.08 4.78 -2.30
CA LYS A 73 -3.77 5.31 -2.68
C LYS A 73 -3.27 4.69 -3.98
N ARG A 74 -3.54 3.41 -4.19
CA ARG A 74 -3.16 2.75 -5.43
C ARG A 74 -3.91 3.36 -6.61
N ASP A 75 -5.19 3.66 -6.45
CA ASP A 75 -5.99 4.28 -7.50
C ASP A 75 -5.49 5.69 -7.81
N GLU A 76 -5.08 6.43 -6.79
CA GLU A 76 -4.50 7.74 -6.99
C GLU A 76 -3.20 7.68 -7.79
N VAL A 77 -2.32 6.74 -7.46
CA VAL A 77 -1.07 6.56 -8.20
C VAL A 77 -1.36 6.14 -9.64
N LYS A 78 -2.32 5.26 -9.83
CA LYS A 78 -2.71 4.82 -11.17
C LYS A 78 -3.21 5.99 -12.00
N THR A 79 -4.01 6.86 -11.41
CA THR A 79 -4.53 8.04 -12.09
C THR A 79 -3.38 8.97 -12.47
N ARG A 80 -2.43 9.20 -11.55
CA ARG A 80 -1.28 10.04 -11.83
C ARG A 80 -0.43 9.47 -12.96
N LEU A 81 -0.25 8.16 -12.98
CA LEU A 81 0.52 7.52 -14.04
C LEU A 81 -0.17 7.69 -15.40
N LEU A 82 -1.49 7.60 -15.45
CA LEU A 82 -2.24 7.80 -16.68
C LEU A 82 -2.09 9.25 -17.15
N GLU A 83 -2.13 10.21 -16.25
CA GLU A 83 -1.95 11.61 -16.58
C GLU A 83 -0.56 11.86 -17.14
N VAL A 84 0.47 11.29 -16.53
CA VAL A 84 1.84 11.43 -17.01
C VAL A 84 1.99 10.82 -18.40
N ARG A 85 1.39 9.64 -18.62
CA ARG A 85 1.46 9.01 -19.93
C ARG A 85 0.77 9.85 -21.00
N ARG A 86 -0.37 10.44 -20.68
CA ARG A 86 -1.08 11.32 -21.61
C ARG A 86 -0.24 12.55 -21.95
N SER A 87 0.39 13.15 -20.95
CA SER A 87 1.23 14.29 -21.14
C SER A 87 2.43 13.97 -22.03
N LYS A 88 3.09 12.84 -21.79
CA LYS A 88 4.21 12.43 -22.59
C LYS A 88 3.79 12.17 -24.04
N LYS A 89 2.65 11.52 -24.22
CA LYS A 89 2.16 11.21 -25.54
C LYS A 89 1.82 12.50 -26.30
N ALA A 90 1.21 13.46 -25.64
CA ALA A 90 0.87 14.72 -26.26
C ALA A 90 2.15 15.49 -26.67
N ILE A 91 3.18 15.49 -25.83
CA ILE A 91 4.42 16.14 -26.12
C ILE A 91 5.11 15.45 -27.31
N SER A 92 5.08 14.13 -27.33
CA SER A 92 5.70 13.38 -28.40
C SER A 92 5.04 13.67 -29.74
N VAL A 93 3.73 13.73 -29.76
CA VAL A 93 2.98 14.03 -30.98
C VAL A 93 3.28 15.46 -31.44
N TYR A 94 3.34 16.37 -30.50
CA TYR A 94 3.60 17.75 -30.79
C TYR A 94 5.01 17.90 -31.42
N LYS A 95 5.99 17.22 -30.84
CA LYS A 95 7.34 17.28 -31.36
C LYS A 95 7.43 16.71 -32.79
N LYS A 96 6.72 15.61 -33.04
CA LYS A 96 6.76 15.02 -34.34
C LYS A 96 6.15 15.97 -35.37
N ALA A 97 5.10 16.64 -35.00
CA ALA A 97 4.44 17.52 -35.90
C ALA A 97 5.21 18.80 -36.09
N GLY A 98 5.75 19.34 -35.06
CA GLY A 98 6.39 20.60 -35.20
C GLY A 98 7.87 20.64 -35.36
N LEU A 99 8.51 19.61 -34.99
CA LEU A 99 9.84 19.70 -35.02
C LEU A 99 10.57 18.82 -35.56
N LYS A 100 10.81 18.90 -36.49
CA LYS A 100 11.55 17.97 -37.04
C LYS A 100 12.87 18.09 -36.62
N LYS A 101 13.29 18.89 -36.16
CA LYS A 101 14.58 18.96 -35.88
C LYS A 101 14.85 18.03 -34.97
N GLY A 102 14.26 17.41 -34.82
CA GLY A 102 14.44 16.50 -34.08
C GLY A 102 15.24 16.04 -33.17
N ASN A 103 15.70 15.86 -33.04
CA ASN A 103 16.58 15.45 -32.35
C ASN A 103 16.25 15.36 -31.06
N TYR A 104 15.65 15.18 -30.78
CA TYR A 104 15.44 15.14 -29.62
C TYR A 104 15.22 14.04 -28.99
N HIS A 105 15.37 13.44 -29.19
CA HIS A 105 15.17 12.37 -28.71
C HIS A 105 15.25 12.31 -27.40
N LEU A 106 15.53 12.59 -27.08
CA LEU A 106 15.65 12.70 -25.93
C LEU A 106 14.87 11.87 -25.13
N GLY A 107 14.95 11.15 -24.85
CA GLY A 107 14.31 10.36 -24.00
C GLY A 107 12.98 10.48 -23.81
N ILE A 108 12.46 11.25 -24.07
CA ILE A 108 11.22 11.40 -23.88
C ILE A 108 10.51 10.86 -24.80
N SER A 109 10.94 10.55 -25.66
CA SER A 109 10.22 10.13 -26.66
C SER A 109 9.66 8.89 -26.46
N CYS A 110 9.58 8.29 -25.75
CA CYS A 110 9.01 7.05 -25.87
C CYS A 110 7.67 7.03 -26.04
#